data_1770971480e948922863dfa2610575c3
#
_entry.id   1770971480e948922863dfa2610575c3
#
_cell.length_a   1.000
_cell.length_b   1.000
_cell.length_c   1.000
_cell.angle_alpha   90.00
_cell.angle_beta   90.00
_cell.angle_gamma   90.00
#
_symmetry.space_group_name_H-M   'P 1'
#
loop_
_entity.id
_entity.type
_entity.pdbx_description
1 polymer ?
#
loop_
_entity_poly.entity_id
_entity_poly.type
_entity_poly.pdbx_seq_one_letter_code
_entity_poly.pdbx_strand_id
1 'polypeptide(L)'
;MNKVTLAVIAQKANLSIASVSRVLNTPNLTSALTQSRVYKAIEELGIDTPFNTKPYHVECETQKILIIDNQLFSQSLINIGLESGLKEAGYQFFYLRFAYSSPNDIHHLIRYATQNIFDGIVIINDAPYLDILKNYKSTLPPIILVNHFSLDFNCVYFDHLTIAYNITQYLVHQIHKKIAVIINDSHKKSSTLFLQGYQQALLRSNIKFDPNYLIHHCFSYEQGRSAIKKLIESNKPPTAIICSDNIHLNYLDEQYYDQKNSQHPFAAVLGILHQVNQSKDQLTTPIAITYINHSKDRQYNELDQLSRIYKPLSKMGKKSARLLCDILKQKTASTLQYHLVETESLFIN
;
A
#
# COMPACT_ATOMS: atom_id res chain seq x y z
N MET A 1 14.72 -57.00 -4.81
CA MET A 1 14.36 -55.66 -5.32
C MET A 1 15.57 -55.11 -6.10
N ASN A 2 15.47 -55.07 -7.44
CA ASN A 2 16.57 -54.55 -8.26
C ASN A 2 16.76 -53.04 -7.97
N LYS A 3 17.97 -52.68 -7.54
CA LYS A 3 18.36 -51.28 -7.40
C LYS A 3 18.31 -50.64 -8.79
N VAL A 4 17.28 -49.82 -9.03
CA VAL A 4 17.19 -49.05 -10.27
C VAL A 4 18.27 -47.97 -10.23
N THR A 5 19.15 -47.97 -11.24
CA THR A 5 20.25 -47.03 -11.38
C THR A 5 19.94 -45.93 -12.36
N LEU A 6 20.65 -44.80 -12.28
CA LEU A 6 20.55 -43.71 -13.26
C LEU A 6 20.72 -44.20 -14.70
N ALA A 7 21.49 -45.28 -14.92
CA ALA A 7 21.67 -45.90 -16.22
C ALA A 7 20.36 -46.50 -16.81
N VAL A 8 19.53 -47.11 -15.98
CA VAL A 8 18.25 -47.69 -16.40
C VAL A 8 17.27 -46.57 -16.80
N ILE A 9 17.24 -45.49 -16.03
CA ILE A 9 16.40 -44.34 -16.38
C ILE A 9 16.91 -43.68 -17.68
N ALA A 10 18.23 -43.53 -17.84
CA ALA A 10 18.85 -42.95 -19.03
C ALA A 10 18.53 -43.76 -20.29
N GLN A 11 18.61 -45.09 -20.19
CA GLN A 11 18.27 -46.01 -21.28
C GLN A 11 16.78 -45.89 -21.65
N LYS A 12 15.89 -45.87 -20.67
CA LYS A 12 14.44 -45.76 -20.89
C LYS A 12 14.03 -44.38 -21.46
N ALA A 13 14.66 -43.31 -21.01
CA ALA A 13 14.45 -41.96 -21.49
C ALA A 13 15.10 -41.67 -22.85
N ASN A 14 15.97 -42.55 -23.33
CA ASN A 14 16.82 -42.36 -24.50
C ASN A 14 17.70 -41.09 -24.37
N LEU A 15 18.38 -40.97 -23.21
CA LEU A 15 19.25 -39.82 -22.84
C LEU A 15 20.55 -40.35 -22.24
N SER A 16 21.56 -39.46 -22.13
CA SER A 16 22.79 -39.80 -21.41
C SER A 16 22.55 -39.82 -19.88
N ILE A 17 23.35 -40.60 -19.15
CA ILE A 17 23.34 -40.66 -17.69
C ILE A 17 23.57 -39.24 -17.11
N ALA A 18 24.48 -38.48 -17.72
CA ALA A 18 24.75 -37.10 -17.33
C ALA A 18 23.53 -36.16 -17.48
N SER A 19 22.73 -36.35 -18.56
CA SER A 19 21.50 -35.63 -18.77
C SER A 19 20.45 -35.97 -17.71
N VAL A 20 20.30 -37.25 -17.39
CA VAL A 20 19.38 -37.69 -16.32
C VAL A 20 19.81 -37.16 -14.96
N SER A 21 21.10 -37.28 -14.63
CA SER A 21 21.65 -36.71 -13.39
C SER A 21 21.42 -35.20 -13.28
N ARG A 22 21.60 -34.47 -14.39
CA ARG A 22 21.37 -33.02 -14.44
C ARG A 22 19.91 -32.67 -14.24
N VAL A 23 18.99 -33.41 -14.85
CA VAL A 23 17.53 -33.21 -14.64
C VAL A 23 17.15 -33.44 -13.18
N LEU A 24 17.74 -34.45 -12.53
CA LEU A 24 17.41 -34.79 -11.14
C LEU A 24 18.04 -33.85 -10.11
N ASN A 25 19.25 -33.33 -10.38
CA ASN A 25 19.98 -32.51 -9.42
C ASN A 25 19.88 -31.00 -9.68
N THR A 26 19.73 -30.60 -10.94
CA THR A 26 19.69 -29.19 -11.38
C THR A 26 18.69 -29.01 -12.51
N PRO A 27 17.38 -29.26 -12.30
CA PRO A 27 16.36 -29.24 -13.35
C PRO A 27 16.31 -27.89 -14.09
N ASN A 28 16.54 -26.81 -13.40
CA ASN A 28 16.53 -25.46 -13.96
C ASN A 28 17.58 -25.21 -15.06
N LEU A 29 18.58 -26.09 -15.20
CA LEU A 29 19.60 -26.01 -16.24
C LEU A 29 19.33 -26.95 -17.43
N THR A 30 18.13 -27.54 -17.50
CA THR A 30 17.75 -28.51 -18.54
C THR A 30 16.48 -28.04 -19.27
N SER A 31 16.32 -28.42 -20.56
CA SER A 31 15.13 -28.06 -21.31
C SER A 31 13.90 -28.83 -20.80
N ALA A 32 12.73 -28.21 -20.91
CA ALA A 32 11.45 -28.84 -20.54
C ALA A 32 11.21 -30.17 -21.24
N LEU A 33 11.62 -30.30 -22.50
CA LEU A 33 11.54 -31.57 -23.27
C LEU A 33 12.40 -32.67 -22.65
N THR A 34 13.63 -32.32 -22.20
CA THR A 34 14.53 -33.31 -21.57
C THR A 34 13.99 -33.74 -20.20
N GLN A 35 13.45 -32.79 -19.42
CA GLN A 35 12.80 -33.09 -18.14
C GLN A 35 11.61 -34.04 -18.34
N SER A 36 10.71 -33.73 -19.27
CA SER A 36 9.53 -34.56 -19.59
C SER A 36 9.90 -36.00 -19.92
N ARG A 37 10.95 -36.20 -20.72
CA ARG A 37 11.43 -37.56 -21.07
C ARG A 37 11.94 -38.33 -19.85
N VAL A 38 12.68 -37.68 -18.97
CA VAL A 38 13.24 -38.33 -17.75
C VAL A 38 12.10 -38.68 -16.79
N TYR A 39 11.17 -37.80 -16.54
CA TYR A 39 10.08 -38.06 -15.60
C TYR A 39 9.11 -39.13 -16.14
N LYS A 40 8.81 -39.13 -17.44
CA LYS A 40 8.01 -40.18 -18.07
C LYS A 40 8.69 -41.55 -17.95
N ALA A 41 9.98 -41.62 -18.14
CA ALA A 41 10.74 -42.85 -17.96
C ALA A 41 10.73 -43.37 -16.51
N ILE A 42 10.78 -42.47 -15.52
CA ILE A 42 10.68 -42.80 -14.10
C ILE A 42 9.30 -43.36 -13.77
N GLU A 43 8.25 -42.74 -14.28
CA GLU A 43 6.85 -43.16 -14.10
C GLU A 43 6.62 -44.55 -14.72
N GLU A 44 7.07 -44.75 -15.96
CA GLU A 44 6.94 -46.05 -16.68
C GLU A 44 7.77 -47.17 -16.01
N LEU A 45 8.80 -46.87 -15.27
CA LEU A 45 9.61 -47.80 -14.50
C LEU A 45 9.04 -48.10 -13.11
N GLY A 46 7.96 -47.41 -12.69
CA GLY A 46 7.34 -47.61 -11.39
C GLY A 46 8.28 -47.25 -10.22
N ILE A 47 9.20 -46.31 -10.40
CA ILE A 47 10.18 -45.96 -9.41
C ILE A 47 9.56 -44.93 -8.45
N ASP A 48 9.34 -45.32 -7.20
CA ASP A 48 9.13 -44.40 -6.11
C ASP A 48 10.46 -43.70 -5.81
N THR A 49 10.70 -42.56 -6.43
CA THR A 49 11.84 -41.76 -6.12
C THR A 49 11.66 -41.14 -4.72
N PRO A 50 12.68 -41.25 -3.81
CA PRO A 50 12.66 -40.57 -2.51
C PRO A 50 12.68 -39.03 -2.66
N PHE A 51 12.94 -38.55 -3.85
CA PHE A 51 12.70 -37.19 -4.27
C PHE A 51 11.30 -37.18 -4.89
N ASN A 52 10.33 -36.76 -4.13
CA ASN A 52 8.98 -36.43 -4.58
C ASN A 52 9.02 -35.19 -5.49
N THR A 53 9.85 -35.26 -6.53
CA THR A 53 9.81 -34.38 -7.68
C THR A 53 8.88 -34.98 -8.72
N LYS A 54 7.63 -35.28 -8.36
CA LYS A 54 6.59 -35.02 -9.33
C LYS A 54 6.78 -33.54 -9.64
N PRO A 55 7.06 -33.16 -10.92
CA PRO A 55 6.75 -31.80 -11.26
C PRO A 55 5.31 -31.66 -10.79
N TYR A 56 5.07 -30.77 -9.87
CA TYR A 56 3.72 -30.29 -9.63
C TYR A 56 3.34 -29.56 -10.91
N HIS A 57 3.13 -30.32 -11.99
CA HIS A 57 2.18 -30.01 -13.03
C HIS A 57 0.81 -30.34 -12.43
N VAL A 58 0.50 -29.68 -11.34
CA VAL A 58 -0.82 -29.21 -11.20
C VAL A 58 -0.94 -28.24 -12.39
N GLU A 59 -1.75 -28.63 -13.39
CA GLU A 59 -2.46 -27.67 -14.22
C GLU A 59 -3.46 -26.93 -13.32
N CYS A 60 -3.03 -26.46 -12.18
CA CYS A 60 -3.56 -25.35 -11.48
C CYS A 60 -3.06 -24.17 -12.31
N GLU A 61 -3.92 -23.57 -13.09
CA GLU A 61 -3.81 -22.17 -13.42
C GLU A 61 -3.32 -21.54 -12.12
N THR A 62 -2.08 -21.09 -12.08
CA THR A 62 -1.42 -20.68 -10.84
C THR A 62 -2.03 -19.34 -10.49
N GLN A 63 -3.16 -19.35 -9.80
CA GLN A 63 -3.89 -18.16 -9.38
C GLN A 63 -3.11 -17.46 -8.25
N LYS A 64 -1.91 -16.98 -8.57
CA LYS A 64 -0.96 -16.41 -7.61
C LYS A 64 -0.75 -14.93 -7.86
N ILE A 65 -0.95 -14.13 -6.83
CA ILE A 65 -0.76 -12.67 -6.87
C ILE A 65 0.44 -12.29 -6.02
N LEU A 66 1.34 -11.47 -6.59
CA LEU A 66 2.43 -10.85 -5.85
C LEU A 66 1.96 -9.50 -5.31
N ILE A 67 2.00 -9.34 -4.01
CA ILE A 67 1.72 -8.07 -3.33
C ILE A 67 3.05 -7.47 -2.87
N ILE A 68 3.37 -6.27 -3.39
CA ILE A 68 4.54 -5.51 -3.01
C ILE A 68 4.07 -4.39 -2.08
N ASP A 69 4.44 -4.50 -0.80
CA ASP A 69 4.16 -3.47 0.20
C ASP A 69 5.48 -2.99 0.80
N ASN A 70 5.84 -1.75 0.48
CA ASN A 70 7.08 -1.14 0.95
C ASN A 70 6.98 -0.65 2.40
N GLN A 71 5.79 -0.62 2.95
CA GLN A 71 5.58 -0.27 4.35
C GLN A 71 5.63 -1.54 5.22
N LEU A 72 6.25 -1.39 6.39
CA LEU A 72 6.64 -2.48 7.29
C LEU A 72 5.48 -3.29 7.90
N PHE A 73 4.22 -3.06 7.51
CA PHE A 73 3.08 -3.53 8.28
C PHE A 73 2.09 -4.34 7.45
N SER A 74 2.12 -5.66 7.67
CA SER A 74 1.23 -6.65 7.04
C SER A 74 -0.25 -6.51 7.41
N GLN A 75 -0.61 -5.66 8.36
CA GLN A 75 -1.99 -5.49 8.84
C GLN A 75 -2.59 -4.13 8.49
N SER A 76 -2.19 -3.53 7.39
CA SER A 76 -2.85 -2.31 6.93
C SER A 76 -4.31 -2.60 6.54
N LEU A 77 -5.21 -1.65 6.76
CA LEU A 77 -6.61 -1.80 6.34
C LEU A 77 -6.74 -2.04 4.82
N ILE A 78 -5.79 -1.56 4.02
CA ILE A 78 -5.72 -1.86 2.58
C ILE A 78 -5.48 -3.36 2.38
N ASN A 79 -4.49 -3.93 3.09
CA ASN A 79 -4.16 -5.35 3.00
C ASN A 79 -5.32 -6.24 3.42
N ILE A 80 -6.00 -5.93 4.53
CA ILE A 80 -7.19 -6.66 4.98
C ILE A 80 -8.26 -6.71 3.88
N GLY A 81 -8.54 -5.57 3.24
CA GLY A 81 -9.51 -5.50 2.15
C GLY A 81 -9.06 -6.25 0.90
N LEU A 82 -7.79 -6.12 0.52
CA LEU A 82 -7.19 -6.76 -0.64
C LEU A 82 -7.20 -8.29 -0.47
N GLU A 83 -6.73 -8.78 0.67
CA GLU A 83 -6.71 -10.21 0.99
C GLU A 83 -8.12 -10.82 0.97
N SER A 84 -9.09 -10.14 1.61
CA SER A 84 -10.48 -10.60 1.57
C SER A 84 -10.98 -10.74 0.13
N GLY A 85 -10.74 -9.74 -0.72
CA GLY A 85 -11.19 -9.77 -2.11
C GLY A 85 -10.47 -10.83 -2.96
N LEU A 86 -9.18 -11.06 -2.75
CA LEU A 86 -8.42 -12.10 -3.45
C LEU A 86 -8.83 -13.50 -2.99
N LYS A 87 -9.03 -13.72 -1.69
CA LYS A 87 -9.52 -15.00 -1.13
C LYS A 87 -10.92 -15.34 -1.65
N GLU A 88 -11.83 -14.38 -1.66
CA GLU A 88 -13.20 -14.54 -2.21
C GLU A 88 -13.18 -14.94 -3.70
N ALA A 89 -12.17 -14.47 -4.45
CA ALA A 89 -11.99 -14.80 -5.87
C ALA A 89 -11.16 -16.08 -6.13
N GLY A 90 -10.67 -16.75 -5.08
CA GLY A 90 -9.90 -18.00 -5.17
C GLY A 90 -8.41 -17.83 -5.47
N TYR A 91 -7.87 -16.61 -5.37
CA TYR A 91 -6.45 -16.34 -5.59
C TYR A 91 -5.60 -16.57 -4.35
N GLN A 92 -4.44 -17.19 -4.53
CA GLN A 92 -3.37 -17.20 -3.56
C GLN A 92 -2.56 -15.91 -3.69
N PHE A 93 -1.99 -15.40 -2.60
CA PHE A 93 -1.18 -14.19 -2.65
C PHE A 93 0.06 -14.34 -1.78
N PHE A 94 1.10 -13.63 -2.20
CA PHE A 94 2.41 -13.63 -1.57
C PHE A 94 2.87 -12.20 -1.37
N TYR A 95 3.34 -11.90 -0.17
CA TYR A 95 3.89 -10.59 0.13
C TYR A 95 5.38 -10.56 -0.17
N LEU A 96 5.79 -9.56 -0.92
CA LEU A 96 7.19 -9.19 -1.09
C LEU A 96 7.42 -7.83 -0.41
N ARG A 97 8.29 -7.83 0.57
CA ARG A 97 8.82 -6.62 1.12
C ARG A 97 10.01 -6.18 0.27
N PHE A 98 9.86 -5.08 -0.41
CA PHE A 98 10.85 -4.62 -1.36
C PHE A 98 11.47 -3.30 -0.89
N ALA A 99 12.73 -3.36 -0.45
CA ALA A 99 13.51 -2.17 -0.13
C ALA A 99 14.20 -1.68 -1.41
N TYR A 100 13.75 -0.55 -1.94
CA TYR A 100 14.40 0.08 -3.09
C TYR A 100 15.52 0.98 -2.62
N SER A 101 16.75 0.62 -2.96
CA SER A 101 17.95 1.40 -2.66
C SER A 101 18.71 1.79 -3.93
N SER A 102 18.54 1.02 -5.01
CA SER A 102 19.26 1.22 -6.25
C SER A 102 18.46 0.71 -7.46
N PRO A 103 18.76 1.17 -8.69
CA PRO A 103 18.18 0.62 -9.91
C PRO A 103 18.37 -0.90 -10.07
N ASN A 104 19.45 -1.46 -9.54
CA ASN A 104 19.69 -2.91 -9.61
C ASN A 104 18.64 -3.72 -8.85
N ASP A 105 18.09 -3.19 -7.76
CA ASP A 105 17.05 -3.86 -6.99
C ASP A 105 15.80 -4.09 -7.84
N ILE A 106 15.49 -3.15 -8.75
CA ILE A 106 14.37 -3.27 -9.68
C ILE A 106 14.60 -4.38 -10.69
N HIS A 107 15.82 -4.55 -11.19
CA HIS A 107 16.12 -5.66 -12.11
C HIS A 107 15.92 -7.01 -11.42
N HIS A 108 16.25 -7.12 -10.13
CA HIS A 108 15.96 -8.32 -9.36
C HIS A 108 14.45 -8.55 -9.21
N LEU A 109 13.67 -7.50 -8.92
CA LEU A 109 12.22 -7.59 -8.83
C LEU A 109 11.60 -8.02 -10.16
N ILE A 110 12.02 -7.38 -11.27
CA ILE A 110 11.53 -7.70 -12.62
C ILE A 110 11.84 -9.16 -12.95
N ARG A 111 13.08 -9.60 -12.75
CA ARG A 111 13.49 -10.98 -12.99
C ARG A 111 12.67 -11.97 -12.16
N TYR A 112 12.40 -11.67 -10.89
CA TYR A 112 11.58 -12.49 -10.04
C TYR A 112 10.13 -12.56 -10.55
N ALA A 113 9.55 -11.42 -10.93
CA ALA A 113 8.17 -11.34 -11.43
C ALA A 113 8.00 -11.99 -12.83
N THR A 114 9.03 -11.93 -13.70
CA THR A 114 8.98 -12.50 -15.07
C THR A 114 9.26 -14.00 -15.12
N GLN A 115 9.63 -14.65 -14.03
CA GLN A 115 9.80 -16.10 -13.98
C GLN A 115 8.47 -16.88 -14.06
N ASN A 116 7.39 -16.24 -14.47
CA ASN A 116 6.04 -16.82 -14.67
C ASN A 116 5.47 -17.51 -13.42
N ILE A 117 5.79 -17.00 -12.26
CA ILE A 117 5.29 -17.53 -10.99
C ILE A 117 3.97 -16.86 -10.59
N PHE A 118 3.73 -15.61 -11.04
CA PHE A 118 2.58 -14.80 -10.65
C PHE A 118 1.71 -14.42 -11.85
N ASP A 119 0.39 -14.41 -11.64
CA ASP A 119 -0.59 -13.99 -12.64
C ASP A 119 -0.82 -12.47 -12.63
N GLY A 120 -0.58 -11.83 -11.49
CA GLY A 120 -0.73 -10.39 -11.30
C GLY A 120 0.14 -9.83 -10.19
N ILE A 121 0.33 -8.52 -10.23
CA ILE A 121 1.13 -7.78 -9.25
C ILE A 121 0.28 -6.64 -8.68
N VAL A 122 0.31 -6.49 -7.37
CA VAL A 122 -0.27 -5.34 -6.65
C VAL A 122 0.86 -4.58 -5.97
N ILE A 123 0.96 -3.28 -6.22
CA ILE A 123 1.94 -2.41 -5.57
C ILE A 123 1.17 -1.40 -4.71
N ILE A 124 1.46 -1.39 -3.41
CA ILE A 124 0.75 -0.58 -2.42
C ILE A 124 1.61 0.61 -2.02
N ASN A 125 0.98 1.80 -1.99
CA ASN A 125 1.59 3.08 -1.64
C ASN A 125 2.65 3.57 -2.64
N ASP A 126 3.53 4.47 -2.21
CA ASP A 126 4.53 5.09 -3.08
C ASP A 126 5.56 4.08 -3.59
N ALA A 127 5.78 4.10 -4.89
CA ALA A 127 6.75 3.27 -5.58
C ALA A 127 7.66 4.16 -6.46
N PRO A 128 8.81 4.60 -5.95
CA PRO A 128 9.71 5.52 -6.66
C PRO A 128 10.34 4.93 -7.92
N TYR A 129 10.15 3.64 -8.13
CA TYR A 129 10.70 2.88 -9.25
C TYR A 129 9.71 2.66 -10.42
N LEU A 130 8.56 3.30 -10.41
CA LEU A 130 7.51 3.09 -11.44
C LEU A 130 7.99 3.47 -12.85
N ASP A 131 8.82 4.50 -12.99
CA ASP A 131 9.39 4.91 -14.29
C ASP A 131 10.27 3.81 -14.90
N ILE A 132 10.96 3.03 -14.07
CA ILE A 132 11.73 1.88 -14.52
C ILE A 132 10.78 0.74 -14.89
N LEU A 133 9.80 0.42 -14.04
CA LEU A 133 8.83 -0.66 -14.28
C LEU A 133 8.01 -0.44 -15.57
N LYS A 134 7.73 0.80 -15.92
CA LYS A 134 7.02 1.17 -17.14
C LYS A 134 7.68 0.56 -18.40
N ASN A 135 9.01 0.53 -18.46
CA ASN A 135 9.77 0.00 -19.59
C ASN A 135 9.63 -1.53 -19.75
N TYR A 136 9.17 -2.21 -18.71
CA TYR A 136 8.98 -3.68 -18.68
C TYR A 136 7.51 -4.10 -18.66
N LYS A 137 6.59 -3.17 -18.85
CA LYS A 137 5.14 -3.41 -18.73
C LYS A 137 4.63 -4.51 -19.65
N SER A 138 5.22 -4.67 -20.84
CA SER A 138 4.84 -5.71 -21.81
C SER A 138 5.30 -7.11 -21.41
N THR A 139 6.28 -7.23 -20.52
CA THR A 139 6.87 -8.50 -20.07
C THR A 139 6.42 -8.90 -18.66
N LEU A 140 5.80 -7.97 -17.93
CA LEU A 140 5.31 -8.19 -16.58
C LEU A 140 3.83 -8.60 -16.59
N PRO A 141 3.38 -9.39 -15.59
CA PRO A 141 1.97 -9.59 -15.35
C PRO A 141 1.23 -8.26 -15.16
N PRO A 142 -0.11 -8.22 -15.29
CA PRO A 142 -0.89 -7.02 -15.00
C PRO A 142 -0.56 -6.44 -13.62
N ILE A 143 -0.33 -5.11 -13.57
CA ILE A 143 0.02 -4.38 -12.36
C ILE A 143 -1.13 -3.48 -11.96
N ILE A 144 -1.51 -3.52 -10.68
CA ILE A 144 -2.43 -2.58 -10.03
C ILE A 144 -1.67 -1.76 -8.99
N LEU A 145 -1.75 -0.44 -9.12
CA LEU A 145 -1.27 0.47 -8.09
C LEU A 145 -2.39 0.78 -7.11
N VAL A 146 -2.10 0.69 -5.83
CA VAL A 146 -3.06 0.94 -4.76
C VAL A 146 -2.57 2.10 -3.89
N ASN A 147 -3.44 3.07 -3.64
CA ASN A 147 -3.14 4.32 -2.94
C ASN A 147 -2.04 5.15 -3.65
N HIS A 148 -1.89 4.97 -4.94
CA HIS A 148 -0.98 5.71 -5.79
C HIS A 148 -1.60 5.91 -7.18
N PHE A 149 -1.42 7.08 -7.78
CA PHE A 149 -1.90 7.40 -9.13
C PHE A 149 -0.75 7.49 -10.13
N SER A 150 -0.90 6.80 -11.25
CA SER A 150 -0.03 6.90 -12.42
C SER A 150 -0.85 6.75 -13.70
N LEU A 151 -0.49 7.48 -14.75
CA LEU A 151 -1.11 7.34 -16.08
C LEU A 151 -0.66 6.08 -16.82
N ASP A 152 0.37 5.41 -16.34
CA ASP A 152 0.98 4.26 -17.03
C ASP A 152 0.47 2.91 -16.52
N PHE A 153 -0.24 2.86 -15.39
CA PHE A 153 -0.70 1.63 -14.75
C PHE A 153 -2.17 1.75 -14.33
N ASN A 154 -2.82 0.60 -14.15
CA ASN A 154 -4.14 0.57 -13.52
C ASN A 154 -4.02 1.01 -12.06
N CYS A 155 -4.94 1.87 -11.61
CA CYS A 155 -4.84 2.48 -10.30
C CYS A 155 -6.15 2.43 -9.52
N VAL A 156 -6.02 2.24 -8.20
CA VAL A 156 -7.09 2.51 -7.22
C VAL A 156 -6.52 3.50 -6.21
N TYR A 157 -7.06 4.72 -6.15
CA TYR A 157 -6.42 5.83 -5.45
C TYR A 157 -7.41 6.77 -4.78
N PHE A 158 -6.91 7.65 -3.91
CA PHE A 158 -7.61 8.82 -3.38
C PHE A 158 -7.09 10.09 -4.04
N ASP A 159 -7.97 11.03 -4.30
CA ASP A 159 -7.59 12.37 -4.77
C ASP A 159 -7.24 13.25 -3.57
N HIS A 160 -5.97 13.19 -3.17
CA HIS A 160 -5.44 13.97 -2.04
C HIS A 160 -5.54 15.48 -2.22
N LEU A 161 -5.46 15.95 -3.47
CA LEU A 161 -5.61 17.38 -3.79
C LEU A 161 -7.04 17.83 -3.49
N THR A 162 -8.01 17.15 -4.05
CA THR A 162 -9.44 17.48 -3.85
C THR A 162 -9.85 17.32 -2.39
N ILE A 163 -9.33 16.32 -1.68
CA ILE A 163 -9.59 16.14 -0.25
C ILE A 163 -9.13 17.38 0.54
N ALA A 164 -7.88 17.79 0.36
CA ALA A 164 -7.33 18.95 1.07
C ALA A 164 -8.04 20.25 0.68
N TYR A 165 -8.35 20.42 -0.60
CA TYR A 165 -9.10 21.57 -1.10
C TYR A 165 -10.46 21.67 -0.41
N ASN A 166 -11.23 20.59 -0.36
CA ASN A 166 -12.57 20.58 0.23
C ASN A 166 -12.54 20.84 1.75
N ILE A 167 -11.59 20.24 2.49
CA ILE A 167 -11.43 20.51 3.92
C ILE A 167 -11.13 22.00 4.15
N THR A 168 -10.21 22.54 3.38
CA THR A 168 -9.80 23.94 3.53
C THR A 168 -10.95 24.89 3.19
N GLN A 169 -11.66 24.64 2.10
CA GLN A 169 -12.84 25.42 1.72
C GLN A 169 -13.92 25.34 2.80
N TYR A 170 -14.19 24.18 3.37
CA TYR A 170 -15.14 24.06 4.49
C TYR A 170 -14.74 24.98 5.64
N LEU A 171 -13.47 24.96 6.09
CA LEU A 171 -12.99 25.82 7.18
C LEU A 171 -13.07 27.31 6.81
N VAL A 172 -12.78 27.67 5.57
CA VAL A 172 -12.94 29.04 5.09
C VAL A 172 -14.41 29.48 5.12
N HIS A 173 -15.34 28.62 4.75
CA HIS A 173 -16.79 28.89 4.86
C HIS A 173 -17.25 29.06 6.32
N GLN A 174 -16.54 28.44 7.27
CA GLN A 174 -16.73 28.66 8.72
C GLN A 174 -15.94 29.91 9.23
N ILE A 175 -15.57 30.80 8.32
CA ILE A 175 -14.91 32.10 8.60
C ILE A 175 -13.48 31.94 9.15
N HIS A 176 -12.86 30.75 9.09
CA HIS A 176 -11.46 30.60 9.46
C HIS A 176 -10.53 31.19 8.38
N LYS A 177 -9.67 32.12 8.75
CA LYS A 177 -8.66 32.73 7.87
C LYS A 177 -7.23 32.36 8.23
N LYS A 178 -7.01 31.87 9.45
CA LYS A 178 -5.72 31.44 9.97
C LYS A 178 -5.79 29.93 10.16
N ILE A 179 -5.47 29.19 9.12
CA ILE A 179 -5.62 27.73 9.08
C ILE A 179 -4.23 27.11 9.05
N ALA A 180 -3.87 26.35 10.07
CA ALA A 180 -2.63 25.58 10.07
C ALA A 180 -2.84 24.21 9.41
N VAL A 181 -1.81 23.70 8.74
CA VAL A 181 -1.82 22.37 8.13
C VAL A 181 -0.62 21.56 8.61
N ILE A 182 -0.88 20.33 9.01
CA ILE A 182 0.14 19.38 9.46
C ILE A 182 0.29 18.32 8.40
N ILE A 183 1.51 18.18 7.86
CA ILE A 183 1.87 17.23 6.81
C ILE A 183 3.05 16.41 7.29
N ASN A 184 2.92 15.09 7.29
CA ASN A 184 3.93 14.25 7.92
C ASN A 184 5.15 13.99 7.07
N ASP A 185 4.98 13.68 5.82
CA ASP A 185 6.10 13.34 4.94
C ASP A 185 6.05 14.18 3.67
N SER A 186 6.92 15.19 3.62
CA SER A 186 7.00 16.11 2.47
C SER A 186 7.50 15.45 1.18
N HIS A 187 8.12 14.27 1.27
CA HIS A 187 8.65 13.56 0.11
C HIS A 187 7.60 12.68 -0.58
N LYS A 188 6.49 12.36 0.09
CA LYS A 188 5.42 11.58 -0.51
C LYS A 188 4.59 12.41 -1.49
N LYS A 189 4.28 11.84 -2.65
CA LYS A 189 3.42 12.47 -3.66
C LYS A 189 2.04 12.83 -3.11
N SER A 190 1.48 11.97 -2.26
CA SER A 190 0.21 12.23 -1.55
C SER A 190 0.25 13.51 -0.69
N SER A 191 1.34 13.72 0.03
CA SER A 191 1.54 14.91 0.88
C SER A 191 1.72 16.17 0.04
N THR A 192 2.45 16.08 -1.06
CA THR A 192 2.62 17.20 -2.01
C THR A 192 1.26 17.60 -2.62
N LEU A 193 0.47 16.65 -3.07
CA LEU A 193 -0.87 16.90 -3.61
C LEU A 193 -1.80 17.48 -2.55
N PHE A 194 -1.71 17.00 -1.31
CA PHE A 194 -2.49 17.53 -0.20
C PHE A 194 -2.15 19.01 0.07
N LEU A 195 -0.85 19.36 0.12
CA LEU A 195 -0.41 20.74 0.28
C LEU A 195 -0.87 21.63 -0.87
N GLN A 196 -0.79 21.14 -2.10
CA GLN A 196 -1.29 21.87 -3.27
C GLN A 196 -2.79 22.18 -3.16
N GLY A 197 -3.61 21.19 -2.77
CA GLY A 197 -5.05 21.38 -2.58
C GLY A 197 -5.35 22.43 -1.50
N TYR A 198 -4.66 22.38 -0.37
CA TYR A 198 -4.74 23.40 0.69
C TYR A 198 -4.39 24.80 0.17
N GLN A 199 -3.25 24.94 -0.52
CA GLN A 199 -2.81 26.23 -1.07
C GLN A 199 -3.77 26.79 -2.11
N GLN A 200 -4.31 25.93 -3.00
CA GLN A 200 -5.30 26.34 -4.00
C GLN A 200 -6.59 26.84 -3.35
N ALA A 201 -7.05 26.19 -2.27
CA ALA A 201 -8.23 26.63 -1.56
C ALA A 201 -8.06 27.99 -0.89
N LEU A 202 -6.91 28.23 -0.26
CA LEU A 202 -6.57 29.54 0.32
C LEU A 202 -6.53 30.62 -0.77
N LEU A 203 -5.84 30.34 -1.88
CA LEU A 203 -5.73 31.28 -3.00
C LEU A 203 -7.10 31.68 -3.55
N ARG A 204 -7.97 30.69 -3.79
CA ARG A 204 -9.34 30.93 -4.29
C ARG A 204 -10.18 31.78 -3.33
N SER A 205 -9.85 31.71 -2.05
CA SER A 205 -10.54 32.48 -0.99
C SER A 205 -9.87 33.82 -0.67
N ASN A 206 -8.87 34.24 -1.47
CA ASN A 206 -8.07 35.44 -1.24
C ASN A 206 -7.36 35.46 0.12
N ILE A 207 -6.99 34.28 0.64
CA ILE A 207 -6.19 34.12 1.86
C ILE A 207 -4.74 33.82 1.46
N LYS A 208 -3.82 34.69 1.92
CA LYS A 208 -2.39 34.48 1.65
C LYS A 208 -1.87 33.27 2.42
N PHE A 209 -1.17 32.37 1.73
CA PHE A 209 -0.44 31.27 2.36
C PHE A 209 0.65 31.84 3.29
N ASP A 210 0.69 31.38 4.53
CA ASP A 210 1.72 31.72 5.50
C ASP A 210 2.49 30.43 5.85
N PRO A 211 3.81 30.34 5.52
CA PRO A 211 4.63 29.18 5.83
C PRO A 211 4.69 28.83 7.32
N ASN A 212 4.45 29.79 8.22
CA ASN A 212 4.44 29.52 9.66
C ASN A 212 3.28 28.61 10.09
N TYR A 213 2.24 28.47 9.28
CA TYR A 213 1.14 27.53 9.52
C TYR A 213 1.36 26.15 8.89
N LEU A 214 2.51 25.91 8.24
CA LEU A 214 2.86 24.60 7.70
C LEU A 214 3.78 23.86 8.67
N ILE A 215 3.31 22.75 9.18
CA ILE A 215 4.06 21.87 10.10
C ILE A 215 4.40 20.57 9.39
N HIS A 216 5.67 20.20 9.44
CA HIS A 216 6.17 18.94 8.91
C HIS A 216 6.58 17.98 10.02
N HIS A 217 6.62 16.68 9.72
CA HIS A 217 7.19 15.65 10.58
C HIS A 217 6.57 15.57 11.99
N CYS A 218 5.24 15.60 12.06
CA CYS A 218 4.50 15.52 13.30
C CYS A 218 3.86 14.15 13.47
N PHE A 219 4.59 13.19 14.02
CA PHE A 219 4.19 11.77 14.08
C PHE A 219 3.82 11.30 15.48
N SER A 220 4.33 11.91 16.52
CA SER A 220 4.10 11.51 17.90
C SER A 220 3.20 12.47 18.67
N TYR A 221 2.68 11.99 19.78
CA TYR A 221 1.89 12.78 20.73
C TYR A 221 2.63 14.06 21.17
N GLU A 222 3.90 13.93 21.58
CA GLU A 222 4.70 15.07 22.03
C GLU A 222 5.05 16.04 20.91
N GLN A 223 5.26 15.54 19.69
CA GLN A 223 5.46 16.39 18.53
C GLN A 223 4.20 17.21 18.22
N GLY A 224 3.01 16.58 18.29
CA GLY A 224 1.73 17.26 18.14
C GLY A 224 1.54 18.35 19.17
N ARG A 225 1.77 18.05 20.44
CA ARG A 225 1.71 19.04 21.54
C ARG A 225 2.65 20.22 21.33
N SER A 226 3.93 19.92 21.07
CA SER A 226 4.97 20.96 20.93
C SER A 226 4.71 21.88 19.73
N ALA A 227 4.28 21.28 18.60
CA ALA A 227 3.98 22.03 17.39
C ALA A 227 2.85 23.04 17.61
N ILE A 228 1.76 22.59 18.23
CA ILE A 228 0.60 23.46 18.49
C ILE A 228 0.88 24.47 19.61
N LYS A 229 1.62 24.10 20.64
CA LYS A 229 2.04 25.05 21.68
C LYS A 229 2.76 26.26 21.07
N LYS A 230 3.73 26.02 20.17
CA LYS A 230 4.46 27.09 19.48
C LYS A 230 3.54 27.98 18.65
N LEU A 231 2.52 27.40 17.97
CA LEU A 231 1.57 28.18 17.18
C LEU A 231 0.63 29.02 18.06
N ILE A 232 0.16 28.47 19.18
CA ILE A 232 -0.71 29.19 20.14
C ILE A 232 0.02 30.35 20.80
N GLU A 233 1.28 30.15 21.16
CA GLU A 233 2.13 31.16 21.78
C GLU A 233 2.65 32.21 20.76
N SER A 234 2.40 32.06 19.49
CA SER A 234 2.79 33.02 18.46
C SER A 234 1.90 34.27 18.48
N ASN A 235 2.39 35.38 17.88
CA ASN A 235 1.61 36.60 17.74
C ASN A 235 0.33 36.45 16.89
N LYS A 236 0.20 35.36 16.15
CA LYS A 236 -0.92 35.09 15.25
C LYS A 236 -1.35 33.60 15.38
N PRO A 237 -1.98 33.18 16.47
CA PRO A 237 -2.42 31.80 16.62
C PRO A 237 -3.42 31.39 15.51
N PRO A 238 -3.38 30.14 15.05
CA PRO A 238 -4.36 29.66 14.09
C PRO A 238 -5.75 29.57 14.73
N THR A 239 -6.79 29.67 13.91
CA THR A 239 -8.17 29.42 14.34
C THR A 239 -8.69 28.06 13.88
N ALA A 240 -7.97 27.39 12.98
CA ALA A 240 -8.25 26.03 12.58
C ALA A 240 -6.96 25.28 12.27
N ILE A 241 -7.01 23.95 12.40
CA ILE A 241 -5.91 23.02 12.14
C ILE A 241 -6.41 21.89 11.29
N ILE A 242 -5.70 21.60 10.21
CA ILE A 242 -5.92 20.43 9.35
C ILE A 242 -4.78 19.43 9.61
N CYS A 243 -5.12 18.23 10.06
CA CYS A 243 -4.18 17.14 10.20
C CYS A 243 -4.33 16.23 8.98
N SER A 244 -3.32 16.19 8.11
CA SER A 244 -3.27 15.24 6.99
C SER A 244 -3.12 13.80 7.50
N ASP A 245 -3.00 12.84 6.57
CA ASP A 245 -2.79 11.42 6.88
C ASP A 245 -1.62 11.22 7.87
N ASN A 246 -1.94 11.01 9.14
CA ASN A 246 -0.98 10.90 10.23
C ASN A 246 -0.76 9.46 10.67
N ILE A 247 -1.09 8.48 9.82
CA ILE A 247 -0.91 7.10 10.22
C ILE A 247 0.56 6.71 10.15
N HIS A 248 1.22 6.73 11.30
CA HIS A 248 2.23 5.73 11.57
C HIS A 248 1.49 4.41 11.77
N LEU A 249 1.51 3.59 10.72
CA LEU A 249 0.82 2.30 10.67
C LEU A 249 1.54 1.24 11.51
N ASN A 250 1.87 1.56 12.75
CA ASN A 250 2.19 0.56 13.74
C ASN A 250 0.87 0.03 14.33
N TYR A 251 0.03 -0.55 13.48
CA TYR A 251 -1.10 -1.37 13.92
C TYR A 251 -0.59 -2.70 14.48
N LEU A 252 0.23 -2.65 15.50
CA LEU A 252 0.57 -3.82 16.29
C LEU A 252 -0.36 -3.84 17.50
N ASP A 253 -1.12 -4.91 17.58
CA ASP A 253 -1.91 -5.40 18.72
C ASP A 253 -2.72 -4.38 19.55
N GLU A 254 -4.03 -4.62 19.62
CA GLU A 254 -4.97 -3.90 20.48
C GLU A 254 -4.58 -3.91 21.97
N GLN A 255 -3.65 -4.77 22.38
CA GLN A 255 -3.18 -4.91 23.76
C GLN A 255 -2.18 -3.84 24.22
N TYR A 256 -1.62 -3.04 23.29
CA TYR A 256 -0.59 -2.03 23.59
C TYR A 256 -1.06 -0.58 23.42
N TYR A 257 -2.36 -0.31 23.43
CA TYR A 257 -2.89 1.05 23.38
C TYR A 257 -2.71 1.80 24.69
N ASP A 258 -1.53 2.32 24.93
CA ASP A 258 -1.37 3.45 25.84
C ASP A 258 -1.65 4.75 25.07
N GLN A 259 -2.66 5.51 25.46
CA GLN A 259 -3.09 6.76 24.82
C GLN A 259 -1.97 7.79 24.67
N LYS A 260 -0.93 7.71 25.50
CA LYS A 260 0.24 8.59 25.51
C LYS A 260 1.43 8.07 24.67
N ASN A 261 1.34 6.84 24.17
CA ASN A 261 2.46 6.21 23.46
C ASN A 261 2.44 6.57 21.97
N SER A 262 3.62 6.68 21.37
CA SER A 262 3.84 6.97 19.93
C SER A 262 3.22 5.91 18.98
N GLN A 263 2.65 4.86 19.53
CA GLN A 263 2.01 3.74 18.79
C GLN A 263 0.53 3.98 18.45
N HIS A 264 -0.11 5.00 19.04
CA HIS A 264 -1.51 5.30 18.70
C HIS A 264 -1.60 5.86 17.27
N PRO A 265 -2.51 5.36 16.39
CA PRO A 265 -2.58 5.80 14.99
C PRO A 265 -2.83 7.31 14.83
N PHE A 266 -3.42 7.94 15.82
CA PHE A 266 -3.69 9.38 15.87
C PHE A 266 -2.93 10.09 17.00
N ALA A 267 -1.77 9.57 17.40
CA ALA A 267 -1.01 10.13 18.53
C ALA A 267 -0.75 11.64 18.38
N ALA A 268 -0.35 12.08 17.20
CA ALA A 268 -0.15 13.50 16.95
C ALA A 268 -1.45 14.32 17.07
N VAL A 269 -2.57 13.81 16.56
CA VAL A 269 -3.89 14.48 16.64
C VAL A 269 -4.35 14.57 18.10
N LEU A 270 -4.16 13.52 18.90
CA LEU A 270 -4.43 13.55 20.35
C LEU A 270 -3.56 14.57 21.09
N GLY A 271 -2.26 14.60 20.76
CA GLY A 271 -1.35 15.60 21.32
C GLY A 271 -1.77 17.04 21.01
N ILE A 272 -2.23 17.28 19.77
CA ILE A 272 -2.79 18.56 19.33
C ILE A 272 -4.04 18.89 20.13
N LEU A 273 -5.00 17.97 20.20
CA LEU A 273 -6.25 18.16 20.92
C LEU A 273 -6.01 18.48 22.40
N HIS A 274 -5.16 17.71 23.07
CA HIS A 274 -4.85 17.93 24.48
C HIS A 274 -4.17 19.26 24.72
N GLN A 275 -3.24 19.68 23.83
CA GLN A 275 -2.60 20.99 23.94
C GLN A 275 -3.58 22.14 23.71
N VAL A 276 -4.47 22.04 22.72
CA VAL A 276 -5.52 23.04 22.50
C VAL A 276 -6.44 23.13 23.74
N ASN A 277 -6.84 22.00 24.32
CA ASN A 277 -7.67 21.98 25.54
C ASN A 277 -6.96 22.59 26.74
N GLN A 278 -5.67 22.35 26.94
CA GLN A 278 -4.88 22.96 28.01
C GLN A 278 -4.71 24.47 27.86
N SER A 279 -4.74 24.97 26.63
CA SER A 279 -4.54 26.38 26.32
C SER A 279 -5.85 27.16 26.17
N LYS A 280 -7.00 26.56 26.45
CA LYS A 280 -8.33 27.21 26.24
C LYS A 280 -8.44 28.59 26.84
N ASP A 281 -7.94 28.79 28.05
CA ASP A 281 -8.02 30.08 28.76
C ASP A 281 -7.12 31.18 28.15
N GLN A 282 -6.14 30.75 27.33
CA GLN A 282 -5.25 31.64 26.62
C GLN A 282 -5.74 32.03 25.22
N LEU A 283 -6.74 31.31 24.70
CA LEU A 283 -7.26 31.47 23.37
C LEU A 283 -8.45 32.44 23.35
N THR A 284 -8.41 33.43 22.48
CA THR A 284 -9.53 34.34 22.25
C THR A 284 -10.70 33.69 21.50
N THR A 285 -10.42 32.64 20.74
CA THR A 285 -11.40 31.87 19.98
C THR A 285 -11.03 30.38 20.02
N PRO A 286 -12.01 29.46 20.06
CA PRO A 286 -11.75 28.03 19.94
C PRO A 286 -11.02 27.70 18.63
N ILE A 287 -10.13 26.73 18.68
CA ILE A 287 -9.43 26.22 17.50
C ILE A 287 -10.18 24.99 16.97
N ALA A 288 -10.66 25.08 15.72
CA ALA A 288 -11.26 23.95 15.03
C ALA A 288 -10.18 22.96 14.59
N ILE A 289 -10.40 21.66 14.80
CA ILE A 289 -9.47 20.60 14.39
C ILE A 289 -10.19 19.66 13.42
N THR A 290 -9.59 19.44 12.26
CA THR A 290 -10.05 18.47 11.27
C THR A 290 -8.95 17.46 11.00
N TYR A 291 -9.28 16.17 10.98
CA TYR A 291 -8.31 15.11 10.74
C TYR A 291 -8.83 14.06 9.75
N ILE A 292 -7.93 13.24 9.23
CA ILE A 292 -8.27 12.12 8.34
C ILE A 292 -8.39 10.85 9.16
N ASN A 293 -9.54 10.17 9.06
CA ASN A 293 -9.82 8.89 9.70
C ASN A 293 -9.87 7.76 8.66
N HIS A 294 -9.50 6.55 9.04
CA HIS A 294 -9.42 5.37 8.17
C HIS A 294 -10.35 4.22 8.57
N SER A 295 -10.97 4.29 9.75
CA SER A 295 -11.91 3.28 10.24
C SER A 295 -13.16 3.94 10.81
N LYS A 296 -14.34 3.52 10.32
CA LYS A 296 -15.62 3.92 10.91
C LYS A 296 -15.95 3.14 12.18
N ASP A 297 -15.42 1.94 12.29
CA ASP A 297 -15.81 0.97 13.33
C ASP A 297 -15.02 1.17 14.62
N ARG A 298 -13.94 1.95 14.59
CA ARG A 298 -13.16 2.27 15.78
C ARG A 298 -13.58 3.60 16.35
N GLN A 299 -14.17 3.55 17.52
CA GLN A 299 -14.50 4.74 18.31
C GLN A 299 -13.27 5.18 19.08
N TYR A 300 -12.82 6.39 18.80
CA TYR A 300 -11.78 7.06 19.56
C TYR A 300 -12.45 8.19 20.34
N ASN A 301 -13.06 7.86 21.46
CA ASN A 301 -13.98 8.70 22.24
C ASN A 301 -13.59 10.19 22.30
N GLU A 302 -12.31 10.50 22.45
CA GLU A 302 -11.83 11.87 22.49
C GLU A 302 -11.81 12.56 21.12
N LEU A 303 -11.62 11.82 20.03
CA LEU A 303 -11.56 12.33 18.66
C LEU A 303 -12.93 12.39 17.99
N ASP A 304 -13.95 11.75 18.55
CA ASP A 304 -15.28 11.71 17.95
C ASP A 304 -15.97 13.07 17.92
N GLN A 305 -15.53 14.00 18.76
CA GLN A 305 -15.96 15.40 18.77
C GLN A 305 -15.30 16.28 17.67
N LEU A 306 -14.36 15.76 16.92
CA LEU A 306 -13.64 16.50 15.89
C LEU A 306 -14.22 16.26 14.49
N SER A 307 -14.16 17.29 13.66
CA SER A 307 -14.45 17.15 12.23
C SER A 307 -13.46 16.18 11.58
N ARG A 308 -13.97 15.31 10.70
CA ARG A 308 -13.13 14.28 10.07
C ARG A 308 -13.51 13.95 8.65
N ILE A 309 -12.52 13.55 7.88
CA ILE A 309 -12.69 12.93 6.57
C ILE A 309 -12.39 11.45 6.71
N TYR A 310 -13.34 10.62 6.30
CA TYR A 310 -13.17 9.18 6.30
C TYR A 310 -12.61 8.70 4.95
N LYS A 311 -11.44 8.05 4.98
CA LYS A 311 -10.82 7.36 3.84
C LYS A 311 -11.02 5.86 4.00
N PRO A 312 -11.88 5.21 3.21
CA PRO A 312 -12.21 3.79 3.36
C PRO A 312 -11.10 2.88 2.80
N LEU A 313 -9.99 2.72 3.53
CA LEU A 313 -8.81 1.95 3.08
C LEU A 313 -9.15 0.47 2.78
N SER A 314 -9.97 -0.18 3.60
CA SER A 314 -10.38 -1.57 3.34
C SER A 314 -11.22 -1.70 2.06
N LYS A 315 -12.11 -0.73 1.79
CA LYS A 315 -12.87 -0.66 0.54
C LYS A 315 -11.95 -0.46 -0.67
N MET A 316 -10.87 0.33 -0.51
CA MET A 316 -9.83 0.49 -1.53
C MET A 316 -9.16 -0.86 -1.84
N GLY A 317 -8.74 -1.60 -0.83
CA GLY A 317 -8.14 -2.93 -1.00
C GLY A 317 -9.07 -3.90 -1.72
N LYS A 318 -10.34 -4.01 -1.30
CA LYS A 318 -11.35 -4.85 -1.98
C LYS A 318 -11.57 -4.44 -3.44
N LYS A 319 -11.62 -3.13 -3.72
CA LYS A 319 -11.76 -2.60 -5.09
C LYS A 319 -10.55 -2.95 -5.96
N SER A 320 -9.36 -2.93 -5.39
CA SER A 320 -8.11 -3.30 -6.06
C SER A 320 -8.07 -4.79 -6.41
N ALA A 321 -8.47 -5.66 -5.48
CA ALA A 321 -8.61 -7.10 -5.74
C ALA A 321 -9.59 -7.36 -6.88
N ARG A 322 -10.77 -6.75 -6.85
CA ARG A 322 -11.79 -6.89 -7.90
C ARG A 322 -11.25 -6.44 -9.25
N LEU A 323 -10.63 -5.26 -9.33
CA LEU A 323 -10.06 -4.74 -10.57
C LEU A 323 -9.03 -5.70 -11.16
N LEU A 324 -8.11 -6.24 -10.34
CA LEU A 324 -7.12 -7.21 -10.80
C LEU A 324 -7.79 -8.49 -11.31
N CYS A 325 -8.73 -9.05 -10.56
CA CYS A 325 -9.46 -10.26 -10.96
C CYS A 325 -10.22 -10.07 -12.29
N ASP A 326 -10.83 -8.91 -12.48
CA ASP A 326 -11.56 -8.60 -13.73
C ASP A 326 -10.61 -8.52 -14.92
N ILE A 327 -9.42 -7.92 -14.76
CA ILE A 327 -8.38 -7.87 -15.79
C ILE A 327 -7.88 -9.27 -16.13
N LEU A 328 -7.62 -10.11 -15.13
CA LEU A 328 -7.13 -11.48 -15.32
C LEU A 328 -8.15 -12.37 -16.03
N LYS A 329 -9.44 -12.20 -15.74
CA LYS A 329 -10.51 -12.95 -16.40
C LYS A 329 -10.72 -12.59 -17.87
N GLN A 330 -10.52 -11.32 -18.24
CA GLN A 330 -10.80 -10.82 -19.59
C GLN A 330 -9.77 -11.26 -20.63
N LYS A 331 -8.59 -11.76 -20.25
CA LYS A 331 -7.50 -12.27 -21.14
C LYS A 331 -7.14 -11.36 -22.33
N THR A 332 -7.69 -10.18 -22.42
CA THR A 332 -7.47 -9.20 -23.50
C THR A 332 -6.80 -7.95 -22.93
N ALA A 333 -5.95 -7.31 -23.73
CA ALA A 333 -5.34 -6.03 -23.39
C ALA A 333 -6.43 -4.98 -23.21
N SER A 334 -6.88 -4.78 -21.97
CA SER A 334 -7.88 -3.77 -21.63
C SER A 334 -7.22 -2.39 -21.59
N THR A 335 -7.98 -1.36 -21.92
CA THR A 335 -7.59 0.02 -21.65
C THR A 335 -7.28 0.19 -20.17
N LEU A 336 -6.29 1.04 -19.85
CA LEU A 336 -5.95 1.34 -18.46
C LEU A 336 -7.16 1.89 -17.69
N GLN A 337 -7.34 1.44 -16.47
CA GLN A 337 -8.45 1.80 -15.61
C GLN A 337 -7.95 2.56 -14.37
N TYR A 338 -8.61 3.67 -14.08
CA TYR A 338 -8.31 4.56 -12.96
C TYR A 338 -9.52 4.66 -12.06
N HIS A 339 -9.44 4.06 -10.88
CA HIS A 339 -10.57 3.97 -9.96
C HIS A 339 -10.35 4.90 -8.76
N LEU A 340 -11.00 6.05 -8.78
CA LEU A 340 -11.09 6.91 -7.62
C LEU A 340 -11.91 6.22 -6.52
N VAL A 341 -11.43 6.30 -5.28
CA VAL A 341 -12.17 5.91 -4.09
C VAL A 341 -12.69 7.16 -3.42
N GLU A 342 -14.01 7.25 -3.30
CA GLU A 342 -14.65 8.39 -2.66
C GLU A 342 -14.40 8.38 -1.16
N THR A 343 -14.24 9.57 -0.61
CA THR A 343 -14.15 9.82 0.83
C THR A 343 -15.48 10.34 1.36
N GLU A 344 -15.71 10.14 2.64
CA GLU A 344 -16.90 10.66 3.32
C GLU A 344 -16.47 11.70 4.34
N SER A 345 -17.18 12.81 4.39
CA SER A 345 -16.91 13.90 5.32
C SER A 345 -17.93 13.92 6.44
N LEU A 346 -17.45 14.03 7.66
CA LEU A 346 -18.25 14.34 8.84
C LEU A 346 -17.69 15.63 9.44
N PHE A 347 -18.37 16.73 9.18
CA PHE A 347 -18.03 18.02 9.76
C PHE A 347 -18.94 18.29 10.97
N ILE A 348 -18.31 18.64 12.09
CA ILE A 348 -18.97 18.97 13.35
C ILE A 348 -18.89 20.48 13.49
N ASN A 349 -20.05 21.13 13.58
CA ASN A 349 -20.18 22.59 13.72
C ASN A 349 -19.95 23.02 15.17
#